data_35c6992e21247f8a437da527e4ae1f83
#
_entry.id   35c6992e21247f8a437da527e4ae1f83
#
_cell.length_a   1.000
_cell.length_b   1.000
_cell.length_c   1.000
_cell.angle_alpha   90.00
_cell.angle_beta   90.00
_cell.angle_gamma   90.00
#
_symmetry.space_group_name_H-M   'P 1'
#
loop_
_entity.id
_entity.type
_entity.pdbx_description
1 polymer ?
#
loop_
_entity_poly.entity_id
_entity_poly.type
_entity_poly.pdbx_seq_one_letter_code
_entity_poly.pdbx_strand_id
1 'polypeptide(L)'
;MLAALVVVVAAAAAARADGGDEVRVDRSCTAGSTVRLRVRERDGDLLRVDVDLQATRRGTAWIVTIVHERRVALRATRRSGAGSRSLSVRVAIPDWPGRNTVTVRALGPGGEICRAAATLSAAVEH
;
A
#
# COMPACT_ATOMS: atom_id res chain seq x y z
N MET A 1 -1.18 19.43 29.83
CA MET A 1 -1.20 19.28 29.43
C MET A 1 -1.17 18.88 28.49
N LEU A 2 -1.18 18.86 28.28
CA LEU A 2 -1.19 18.60 27.55
C LEU A 2 -0.89 18.10 26.63
N ALA A 3 -0.65 17.88 26.57
CA ALA A 3 -0.36 17.55 25.80
C ALA A 3 -0.38 17.01 24.99
N ALA A 4 -0.52 16.81 24.94
CA ALA A 4 -0.54 16.41 24.23
C ALA A 4 -0.65 16.18 23.34
N LEU A 5 -0.79 16.27 23.25
CA LEU A 5 -0.95 16.10 22.49
C LEU A 5 -0.71 15.93 21.55
N VAL A 6 -0.54 16.01 21.50
CA VAL A 6 -0.31 15.95 20.69
C VAL A 6 0.05 15.32 19.95
N VAL A 7 0.13 15.01 19.96
CA VAL A 7 0.46 14.51 19.38
C VAL A 7 0.39 14.07 18.51
N VAL A 8 0.13 13.96 18.51
CA VAL A 8 0.00 13.58 17.83
C VAL A 8 0.01 13.54 16.90
N VAL A 9 -0.21 13.65 16.64
CA VAL A 9 -0.30 13.75 15.82
C VAL A 9 0.39 13.76 15.14
N ALA A 10 0.39 14.00 15.30
CA ALA A 10 1.35 14.28 14.75
C ALA A 10 1.82 13.35 13.96
N ALA A 11 1.78 12.66 14.37
CA ALA A 11 2.17 11.69 13.74
C ALA A 11 1.96 11.74 12.38
N ALA A 12 0.97 11.90 12.16
CA ALA A 12 0.61 11.85 10.93
C ALA A 12 1.41 12.56 10.10
N ALA A 13 1.48 13.53 10.42
CA ALA A 13 2.11 14.35 9.67
C ALA A 13 3.31 13.82 9.25
N ALA A 14 3.87 13.33 10.00
CA ALA A 14 5.07 13.00 9.68
C ALA A 14 5.13 12.33 8.47
N ALA A 15 4.23 11.76 8.23
CA ALA A 15 4.35 11.00 7.21
C ALA A 15 4.86 11.59 6.02
N ARG A 16 4.69 12.65 5.68
CA ARG A 16 4.98 13.08 4.50
C ARG A 16 6.14 13.59 4.39
N ALA A 17 6.77 13.42 4.77
CA ALA A 17 7.77 13.96 4.83
C ALA A 17 8.45 14.38 3.85
N ASP A 18 9.24 14.49 3.62
CA ASP A 18 9.91 15.14 2.90
C ASP A 18 10.47 14.45 1.92
N GLY A 19 10.84 14.81 1.20
CA GLY A 19 11.49 14.38 0.29
C GLY A 19 11.03 13.24 -0.26
N GLY A 20 11.02 12.62 -0.63
CA GLY A 20 10.61 11.58 -1.07
C GLY A 20 9.50 11.17 -0.38
N ASP A 21 8.49 11.70 -0.60
CA ASP A 21 7.33 11.40 0.14
C ASP A 21 6.97 9.95 0.07
N GLU A 22 6.57 9.43 1.17
CA GLU A 22 6.20 8.04 1.27
C GLU A 22 5.04 7.89 2.24
N VAL A 23 4.08 7.07 1.87
CA VAL A 23 2.97 6.70 2.74
C VAL A 23 2.96 5.19 2.89
N ARG A 24 2.82 4.73 4.10
CA ARG A 24 2.76 3.31 4.39
C ARG A 24 1.52 3.01 5.19
N VAL A 25 0.79 2.00 4.80
CA VAL A 25 -0.44 1.59 5.47
C VAL A 25 -0.38 0.10 5.73
N ASP A 26 -0.63 -0.29 6.97
CA ASP A 26 -0.69 -1.70 7.34
C ASP A 26 -2.12 -2.03 7.75
N ARG A 27 -2.64 -3.14 7.25
CA ARG A 27 -4.01 -3.55 7.56
C ARG A 27 -4.07 -5.05 7.81
N SER A 28 -5.02 -5.43 8.64
CA SER A 28 -5.33 -6.85 8.84
C SER A 28 -6.36 -7.25 7.81
N CYS A 29 -6.25 -8.46 7.33
CA CYS A 29 -7.20 -9.02 6.39
C CYS A 29 -8.33 -9.72 7.14
N THR A 30 -9.31 -10.25 6.42
CA THR A 30 -10.50 -10.79 7.06
C THR A 30 -10.28 -12.10 7.80
N ALA A 31 -9.21 -12.80 7.51
CA ALA A 31 -8.96 -14.09 8.14
C ALA A 31 -7.54 -14.21 8.70
N GLY A 32 -6.99 -13.10 9.17
CA GLY A 32 -5.72 -13.17 9.89
C GLY A 32 -4.46 -12.83 9.11
N SER A 33 -4.54 -12.76 7.81
CA SER A 33 -3.38 -12.31 7.04
C SER A 33 -3.23 -10.80 7.21
N THR A 34 -2.10 -10.27 6.80
CA THR A 34 -1.86 -8.83 6.88
C THR A 34 -1.32 -8.33 5.55
N VAL A 35 -1.61 -7.08 5.26
CA VAL A 35 -1.12 -6.45 4.04
C VAL A 35 -0.50 -5.12 4.38
N ARG A 36 0.62 -4.82 3.73
CA ARG A 36 1.28 -3.53 3.84
C ARG A 36 1.31 -2.91 2.46
N LEU A 37 0.83 -1.70 2.36
CA LEU A 37 0.87 -0.91 1.13
C LEU A 37 1.82 0.25 1.36
N ARG A 38 2.77 0.41 0.46
CA ARG A 38 3.69 1.52 0.55
C ARG A 38 3.73 2.21 -0.81
N VAL A 39 3.55 3.51 -0.79
CA VAL A 39 3.59 4.32 -2.00
C VAL A 39 4.58 5.43 -1.79
N ARG A 40 5.51 5.60 -2.70
CA ARG A 40 6.52 6.64 -2.57
C ARG A 40 6.90 7.23 -3.91
N GLU A 41 7.33 8.47 -3.86
CA GLU A 41 7.77 9.15 -5.05
C GLU A 41 9.08 8.59 -5.55
N ARG A 42 9.21 8.60 -6.85
CA ARG A 42 10.44 8.19 -7.49
C ARG A 42 10.79 9.25 -8.52
N ASP A 43 11.99 9.19 -9.02
CA ASP A 43 12.41 10.14 -10.03
C ASP A 43 11.57 9.98 -11.27
N GLY A 44 11.43 11.04 -12.02
CA GLY A 44 10.79 10.93 -13.31
C GLY A 44 9.28 10.89 -13.26
N ASP A 45 8.70 11.53 -12.32
CA ASP A 45 7.25 11.62 -12.23
C ASP A 45 6.57 10.27 -12.08
N LEU A 46 7.21 9.39 -11.37
CA LEU A 46 6.63 8.08 -11.08
C LEU A 46 6.44 7.89 -9.60
N LEU A 47 5.43 7.10 -9.27
CA LEU A 47 5.24 6.60 -7.92
C LEU A 47 5.55 5.12 -7.93
N ARG A 48 6.20 4.66 -6.90
CA ARG A 48 6.43 3.24 -6.74
C ARG A 48 5.46 2.71 -5.72
N VAL A 49 4.77 1.65 -6.08
CA VAL A 49 3.80 1.00 -5.20
C VAL A 49 4.34 -0.37 -4.84
N ASP A 50 4.51 -0.61 -3.55
CA ASP A 50 4.93 -1.91 -3.06
C ASP A 50 3.81 -2.48 -2.19
N VAL A 51 3.44 -3.70 -2.45
CA VAL A 51 2.45 -4.42 -1.64
C VAL A 51 3.13 -5.65 -1.07
N ASP A 52 3.15 -5.76 0.24
CA ASP A 52 3.70 -6.93 0.90
C ASP A 52 2.57 -7.61 1.66
N LEU A 53 2.39 -8.87 1.43
CA LEU A 53 1.32 -9.62 2.04
C LEU A 53 1.89 -10.79 2.82
N GLN A 54 1.41 -10.93 4.05
CA GLN A 54 1.81 -12.02 4.92
C GLN A 54 0.59 -12.88 5.12
N ALA A 55 0.55 -14.02 4.46
CA ALA A 55 -0.59 -14.91 4.56
C ALA A 55 -0.50 -15.76 5.81
N THR A 56 -1.62 -16.33 6.23
CA THR A 56 -1.61 -17.22 7.37
C THR A 56 -1.12 -18.60 6.99
N ARG A 57 -1.10 -18.92 5.69
CA ARG A 57 -0.65 -20.23 5.25
C ARG A 57 0.39 -20.11 4.18
N ARG A 58 1.26 -21.08 4.11
CA ARG A 58 2.30 -21.12 3.09
C ARG A 58 1.72 -21.54 1.75
N GLY A 59 2.39 -21.14 0.71
CA GLY A 59 2.06 -21.65 -0.63
C GLY A 59 0.69 -21.29 -1.13
N THR A 60 0.17 -20.14 -0.73
CA THR A 60 -1.20 -19.77 -1.12
C THR A 60 -1.17 -18.79 -2.27
N ALA A 61 -2.20 -18.87 -3.08
CA ALA A 61 -2.34 -17.99 -4.24
C ALA A 61 -3.28 -16.85 -3.93
N TRP A 62 -2.94 -15.68 -4.42
CA TRP A 62 -3.71 -14.47 -4.18
C TRP A 62 -3.87 -13.69 -5.47
N ILE A 63 -5.05 -13.10 -5.65
CA ILE A 63 -5.26 -12.21 -6.77
C ILE A 63 -5.14 -10.81 -6.23
N VAL A 64 -4.13 -10.09 -6.68
CA VAL A 64 -3.83 -8.75 -6.19
C VAL A 64 -4.20 -7.73 -7.24
N THR A 65 -5.02 -6.77 -6.87
CA THR A 65 -5.44 -5.69 -7.76
C THR A 65 -5.00 -4.38 -7.15
N ILE A 66 -4.27 -3.59 -7.90
CA ILE A 66 -3.84 -2.27 -7.49
C ILE A 66 -4.57 -1.27 -8.35
N VAL A 67 -5.25 -0.33 -7.71
CA VAL A 67 -6.04 0.69 -8.39
C VAL A 67 -5.44 2.05 -8.09
N HIS A 68 -5.22 2.85 -9.13
CA HIS A 68 -4.70 4.19 -8.99
C HIS A 68 -5.80 5.13 -9.45
N GLU A 69 -6.35 5.86 -8.53
CA GLU A 69 -7.48 6.72 -8.72
C GLU A 69 -8.70 5.94 -9.16
N ARG A 70 -8.99 5.53 -10.11
CA ARG A 70 -10.10 4.68 -10.47
C ARG A 70 -9.70 3.73 -11.58
N ARG A 71 -8.42 3.66 -11.84
CA ARG A 71 -7.94 2.81 -12.91
C ARG A 71 -7.14 1.68 -12.35
N VAL A 72 -7.36 0.51 -12.88
CA VAL A 72 -6.58 -0.64 -12.47
C VAL A 72 -5.17 -0.46 -13.03
N ALA A 73 -4.21 -0.37 -12.14
CA ALA A 73 -2.82 -0.26 -12.52
C ALA A 73 -2.18 -1.63 -12.69
N LEU A 74 -2.63 -2.59 -11.92
CA LEU A 74 -2.08 -3.94 -11.99
C LEU A 74 -3.09 -4.93 -11.43
N ARG A 75 -3.21 -6.06 -12.09
CA ARG A 75 -3.98 -7.16 -11.54
C ARG A 75 -3.20 -8.42 -11.86
N ALA A 76 -2.83 -9.14 -10.84
CA ALA A 76 -1.97 -10.29 -11.02
C ALA A 76 -2.25 -11.34 -9.98
N THR A 77 -2.06 -12.58 -10.37
CA THR A 77 -2.10 -13.69 -9.41
C THR A 77 -0.69 -13.93 -8.97
N ARG A 78 -0.49 -13.98 -7.67
CA ARG A 78 0.81 -14.23 -7.08
C ARG A 78 0.67 -15.33 -6.06
N ARG A 79 1.70 -16.14 -5.95
CA ARG A 79 1.69 -17.22 -4.99
C ARG A 79 2.88 -17.09 -4.08
N SER A 80 2.68 -17.25 -2.79
CA SER A 80 3.81 -17.31 -1.89
C SER A 80 4.55 -18.62 -2.16
N GLY A 81 5.83 -18.65 -1.92
CA GLY A 81 6.59 -19.87 -2.16
C GLY A 81 6.11 -21.00 -1.28
N ALA A 82 6.43 -22.23 -1.66
CA ALA A 82 5.98 -23.40 -0.92
C ALA A 82 6.36 -23.37 0.54
N GLY A 83 7.49 -22.80 0.87
CA GLY A 83 7.91 -22.69 2.25
C GLY A 83 7.71 -21.31 2.83
N SER A 84 6.88 -20.48 2.22
CA SER A 84 6.76 -19.08 2.60
C SER A 84 5.32 -18.67 2.71
N ARG A 85 5.06 -17.71 3.60
CA ARG A 85 3.76 -17.09 3.71
C ARG A 85 3.78 -15.68 3.14
N SER A 86 4.90 -15.24 2.62
CA SER A 86 5.04 -13.87 2.13
C SER A 86 4.98 -13.80 0.63
N LEU A 87 4.36 -12.74 0.13
CA LEU A 87 4.46 -12.43 -1.28
C LEU A 87 4.49 -10.93 -1.44
N SER A 88 5.08 -10.47 -2.51
CA SER A 88 5.22 -9.05 -2.79
C SER A 88 4.86 -8.74 -4.22
N VAL A 89 4.27 -7.57 -4.41
CA VAL A 89 3.93 -7.08 -5.73
C VAL A 89 4.41 -5.65 -5.83
N ARG A 90 5.05 -5.31 -6.92
CA ARG A 90 5.55 -3.95 -7.13
C ARG A 90 5.13 -3.44 -8.48
N VAL A 91 4.82 -2.16 -8.55
CA VAL A 91 4.49 -1.54 -9.82
C VAL A 91 4.84 -0.07 -9.74
N ALA A 92 5.21 0.51 -10.88
CA ALA A 92 5.43 1.94 -10.99
C ALA A 92 4.22 2.52 -11.71
N ILE A 93 3.71 3.62 -11.19
CA ILE A 93 2.55 4.29 -11.78
C ILE A 93 2.87 5.77 -11.96
N PRO A 94 2.13 6.46 -12.80
CA PRO A 94 2.38 7.88 -12.99
C PRO A 94 2.07 8.67 -11.72
N ASP A 95 2.85 9.70 -11.47
CA ASP A 95 2.58 10.61 -10.39
C ASP A 95 1.76 11.74 -10.96
N TRP A 96 0.44 11.63 -10.89
CA TRP A 96 -0.42 12.66 -11.43
C TRP A 96 -0.47 13.88 -10.52
N PRO A 97 -0.72 15.05 -11.08
CA PRO A 97 -0.82 16.25 -10.26
C PRO A 97 -1.93 16.14 -9.23
N GLY A 98 -1.69 16.68 -8.07
CA GLY A 98 -2.66 16.66 -7.00
C GLY A 98 -2.55 15.43 -6.16
N ARG A 99 -3.69 14.90 -5.77
CA ARG A 99 -3.69 13.76 -4.93
C ARG A 99 -3.66 12.49 -5.71
N ASN A 100 -2.92 11.53 -5.28
CA ASN A 100 -2.88 10.19 -5.85
C ASN A 100 -3.34 9.21 -4.79
N THR A 101 -4.46 8.58 -5.02
CA THR A 101 -4.96 7.54 -4.10
C THR A 101 -4.72 6.19 -4.73
N VAL A 102 -4.03 5.35 -4.01
CA VAL A 102 -3.71 4.00 -4.45
C VAL A 102 -4.41 3.04 -3.52
N THR A 103 -5.15 2.12 -4.08
CA THR A 103 -5.87 1.12 -3.30
C THR A 103 -5.41 -0.26 -3.74
N VAL A 104 -5.21 -1.14 -2.78
CA VAL A 104 -4.91 -2.52 -3.09
C VAL A 104 -6.02 -3.39 -2.53
N ARG A 105 -6.38 -4.41 -3.29
CA ARG A 105 -7.31 -5.41 -2.84
C ARG A 105 -6.71 -6.75 -3.20
N ALA A 106 -6.64 -7.64 -2.26
CA ALA A 106 -6.11 -8.97 -2.49
C ALA A 106 -7.14 -10.00 -2.05
N LEU A 107 -7.38 -10.97 -2.92
CA LEU A 107 -8.30 -12.06 -2.63
C LEU A 107 -7.49 -13.33 -2.47
N GLY A 108 -7.65 -13.97 -1.35
CA GLY A 108 -6.88 -15.16 -1.02
C GLY A 108 -7.73 -16.39 -0.85
N PRO A 109 -7.13 -17.42 -0.33
CA PRO A 109 -7.83 -18.69 -0.18
C PRO A 109 -9.00 -18.56 0.78
N GLY A 110 -10.05 -19.29 0.50
CA GLY A 110 -11.24 -19.28 1.35
C GLY A 110 -11.98 -17.98 1.34
N GLY A 111 -11.74 -17.14 0.35
CA GLY A 111 -12.44 -15.87 0.28
C GLY A 111 -11.85 -14.78 1.15
N GLU A 112 -10.65 -14.97 1.66
CA GLU A 112 -10.03 -13.94 2.48
C GLU A 112 -9.80 -12.68 1.66
N ILE A 113 -10.05 -11.51 2.26
CA ILE A 113 -9.90 -10.24 1.58
C ILE A 113 -8.99 -9.33 2.38
N CYS A 114 -8.03 -8.74 1.68
CA CYS A 114 -7.17 -7.71 2.23
C CYS A 114 -7.45 -6.43 1.48
N ARG A 115 -7.49 -5.30 2.18
CA ARG A 115 -7.66 -4.00 1.56
C ARG A 115 -6.83 -2.97 2.27
N ALA A 116 -6.24 -2.09 1.48
CA ALA A 116 -5.52 -0.95 2.04
C ALA A 116 -5.55 0.18 1.03
N ALA A 117 -5.55 1.40 1.52
CA ALA A 117 -5.54 2.56 0.64
C ALA A 117 -4.58 3.59 1.20
N ALA A 118 -3.85 4.23 0.32
CA ALA A 118 -2.90 5.27 0.68
C ALA A 118 -3.08 6.44 -0.25
N THR A 119 -3.01 7.64 0.28
CA THR A 119 -3.09 8.86 -0.51
C THR A 119 -1.81 9.63 -0.36
N LEU A 120 -1.21 9.97 -1.48
CA LEU A 120 0.01 10.76 -1.50
C LEU A 120 -0.30 12.05 -2.23
N SER A 121 -0.13 13.18 -1.57
CA SER A 121 -0.36 14.45 -2.19
C SER A 121 0.91 14.88 -2.87
N ALA A 122 0.78 15.23 -4.12
CA ALA A 122 1.93 15.70 -4.81
C ALA A 122 2.20 17.02 -4.26
N ALA A 123 3.22 17.24 -4.08
CA ALA A 123 3.51 18.39 -3.51
C ALA A 123 3.01 19.55 -4.05
N VAL A 124 2.90 19.77 -4.35
CA VAL A 124 2.36 20.77 -4.64
C VAL A 124 2.94 21.83 -4.60
N GLU A 125 3.27 21.82 -4.47
CA GLU A 125 3.57 22.60 -4.34
C GLU A 125 4.01 23.17 -4.50
N HIS A 126 4.33 23.44 -4.85
CA HIS A 126 4.79 24.07 -4.87
C HIS A 126 5.06 24.33 -5.14
#